data_152c5036cfbdeb1a9116ad34b2c736a2
#
_entry.id   152c5036cfbdeb1a9116ad34b2c736a2
#
_cell.length_a   1.000
_cell.length_b   1.000
_cell.length_c   1.000
_cell.angle_alpha   90.00
_cell.angle_beta   90.00
_cell.angle_gamma   90.00
#
_symmetry.space_group_name_H-M   'P 1'
#
loop_
_entity.id
_entity.type
_entity.pdbx_description
1 polymer ?
#
loop_
_entity_poly.entity_id
_entity_poly.type
_entity_poly.pdbx_seq_one_letter_code
_entity_poly.pdbx_strand_id
1 'polypeptide(L)'
;ALDLKTGELHPHTREHYSTRLASVEFRDGAACPAWEKFLERVLPCPEIRAFVQRLAGYSLTGSTTEQVLIFLYGSGRNGKSVFVETLAAMTGDFHAATRIETLGTNHGGVPNDIAALAGARLVTVSETPEGARLNESLVKDLTGGDTITARFLRQEFFQFRPQFKIWIRGNH
;
A
#
# COMPACT_ATOMS: atom_id res chain seq x y z
N ALA A 1 -5.13 -20.02 -0.52
CA ALA A 1 -4.16 -18.96 -0.21
C ALA A 1 -2.97 -19.06 -1.15
N LEU A 2 -2.41 -17.94 -1.58
CA LEU A 2 -1.19 -17.92 -2.39
C LEU A 2 0.02 -17.76 -1.47
N ASP A 3 0.96 -18.70 -1.53
CA ASP A 3 2.28 -18.53 -0.91
C ASP A 3 3.12 -17.59 -1.79
N LEU A 4 3.42 -16.40 -1.28
CA LEU A 4 4.18 -15.39 -2.03
C LEU A 4 5.67 -15.72 -2.18
N LYS A 5 6.19 -16.73 -1.48
CA LYS A 5 7.58 -17.18 -1.62
C LYS A 5 7.75 -18.23 -2.70
N THR A 6 6.79 -19.17 -2.77
CA THR A 6 6.85 -20.29 -3.72
C THR A 6 6.02 -20.07 -4.97
N GLY A 7 5.03 -19.16 -4.91
CA GLY A 7 4.03 -18.96 -5.96
C GLY A 7 2.95 -20.04 -5.97
N GLU A 8 2.94 -20.96 -5.01
CA GLU A 8 1.98 -22.05 -4.95
C GLU A 8 0.62 -21.59 -4.42
N LEU A 9 -0.44 -22.06 -5.05
CA LEU A 9 -1.81 -21.82 -4.62
C LEU A 9 -2.30 -22.98 -3.74
N HIS A 10 -2.54 -22.69 -2.48
CA HIS A 10 -3.10 -23.65 -1.52
C HIS A 10 -4.61 -23.45 -1.34
N PRO A 11 -5.37 -24.52 -1.03
CA PRO A 11 -6.76 -24.40 -0.62
C PRO A 11 -6.91 -23.42 0.54
N HIS A 12 -8.04 -22.74 0.61
CA HIS A 12 -8.38 -21.92 1.77
C HIS A 12 -8.79 -22.84 2.93
N THR A 13 -8.07 -22.74 4.04
CA THR A 13 -8.35 -23.50 5.26
C THR A 13 -8.51 -22.56 6.45
N ARG A 14 -9.17 -23.03 7.52
CA ARG A 14 -9.35 -22.25 8.75
C ARG A 14 -8.03 -22.01 9.49
N GLU A 15 -7.06 -22.89 9.31
CA GLU A 15 -5.72 -22.80 9.90
C GLU A 15 -4.91 -21.60 9.40
N HIS A 16 -5.30 -21.00 8.25
CA HIS A 16 -4.68 -19.76 7.77
C HIS A 16 -5.11 -18.52 8.55
N TYR A 17 -6.15 -18.61 9.38
CA TYR A 17 -6.71 -17.49 10.16
C TYR A 17 -6.89 -16.20 9.35
N SER A 18 -7.11 -16.33 8.03
CA SER A 18 -7.22 -15.19 7.14
C SER A 18 -8.61 -14.57 7.24
N THR A 19 -8.65 -13.31 7.65
CA THR A 19 -9.88 -12.50 7.73
C THR A 19 -9.98 -11.50 6.58
N ARG A 20 -9.02 -11.53 5.65
CA ARG A 20 -8.93 -10.61 4.51
C ARG A 20 -8.79 -11.39 3.21
N LEU A 21 -9.34 -10.83 2.14
CA LEU A 21 -9.34 -11.44 0.82
C LEU A 21 -8.86 -10.44 -0.23
N ALA A 22 -8.01 -10.90 -1.16
CA ALA A 22 -7.73 -10.16 -2.38
C ALA A 22 -8.95 -10.25 -3.32
N SER A 23 -9.24 -9.15 -4.03
CA SER A 23 -10.44 -9.07 -4.90
C SER A 23 -10.32 -9.84 -6.21
N VAL A 24 -9.15 -10.41 -6.50
CA VAL A 24 -8.87 -11.11 -7.74
C VAL A 24 -8.45 -12.54 -7.48
N GLU A 25 -8.84 -13.44 -8.39
CA GLU A 25 -8.39 -14.81 -8.39
C GLU A 25 -6.96 -14.90 -8.96
N PHE A 26 -6.10 -15.64 -8.28
CA PHE A 26 -4.79 -15.96 -8.84
C PHE A 26 -4.92 -17.00 -9.95
N ARG A 27 -4.36 -16.70 -11.12
CA ARG A 27 -4.27 -17.61 -12.27
C ARG A 27 -2.83 -17.61 -12.77
N ASP A 28 -2.18 -18.74 -12.64
CA ASP A 28 -0.83 -18.90 -13.16
C ASP A 28 -0.80 -18.69 -14.67
N GLY A 29 0.23 -18.01 -15.16
CA GLY A 29 0.40 -17.71 -16.58
C GLY A 29 -0.64 -16.74 -17.18
N ALA A 30 -1.46 -16.08 -16.38
CA ALA A 30 -2.45 -15.13 -16.89
C ALA A 30 -1.76 -13.96 -17.63
N ALA A 31 -2.11 -13.77 -18.90
CA ALA A 31 -1.64 -12.62 -19.68
C ALA A 31 -2.46 -11.37 -19.36
N CYS A 32 -1.79 -10.21 -19.33
CA CYS A 32 -2.44 -8.91 -19.10
C CYS A 32 -1.96 -7.84 -20.11
N PRO A 33 -2.18 -8.06 -21.43
CA PRO A 33 -1.59 -7.23 -22.48
C PRO A 33 -2.00 -5.76 -22.41
N ALA A 34 -3.21 -5.46 -21.93
CA ALA A 34 -3.65 -4.09 -21.74
C ALA A 34 -2.85 -3.38 -20.63
N TRP A 35 -2.54 -4.08 -19.55
CA TRP A 35 -1.73 -3.58 -18.44
C TRP A 35 -0.27 -3.39 -18.87
N GLU A 36 0.30 -4.35 -19.55
CA GLU A 36 1.66 -4.29 -20.07
C GLU A 36 1.83 -3.08 -21.00
N LYS A 37 0.93 -2.92 -21.99
CA LYS A 37 0.92 -1.77 -22.89
C LYS A 37 0.73 -0.44 -22.16
N PHE A 38 -0.08 -0.40 -21.11
CA PHE A 38 -0.22 0.77 -20.24
C PHE A 38 1.11 1.09 -19.54
N LEU A 39 1.76 0.10 -18.95
CA LEU A 39 3.05 0.27 -18.26
C LEU A 39 4.15 0.74 -19.22
N GLU A 40 4.25 0.18 -20.42
CA GLU A 40 5.20 0.61 -21.45
C GLU A 40 5.03 2.08 -21.82
N ARG A 41 3.78 2.54 -21.90
CA ARG A 41 3.47 3.94 -22.20
C ARG A 41 3.83 4.91 -21.09
N VAL A 42 3.53 4.56 -19.83
CA VAL A 42 3.71 5.48 -18.68
C VAL A 42 5.07 5.36 -18.00
N LEU A 43 5.74 4.23 -18.20
CA LEU A 43 7.08 3.91 -17.71
C LEU A 43 7.93 3.36 -18.86
N PRO A 44 8.39 4.20 -19.78
CA PRO A 44 9.07 3.73 -20.99
C PRO A 44 10.41 3.03 -20.72
N CYS A 45 11.08 3.31 -19.60
CA CYS A 45 12.34 2.67 -19.21
C CYS A 45 12.09 1.26 -18.63
N PRO A 46 12.63 0.18 -19.24
CA PRO A 46 12.43 -1.20 -18.78
C PRO A 46 12.91 -1.44 -17.34
N GLU A 47 14.03 -0.83 -16.94
CA GLU A 47 14.61 -0.98 -15.61
C GLU A 47 13.66 -0.39 -14.53
N ILE A 48 13.06 0.76 -14.84
CA ILE A 48 12.07 1.38 -13.95
C ILE A 48 10.81 0.50 -13.88
N ARG A 49 10.34 -0.06 -14.99
CA ARG A 49 9.20 -1.01 -14.95
C ARG A 49 9.49 -2.22 -14.08
N ALA A 50 10.66 -2.83 -14.24
CA ALA A 50 11.09 -3.96 -13.41
C ALA A 50 11.21 -3.59 -11.92
N PHE A 51 11.71 -2.40 -11.62
CA PHE A 51 11.78 -1.89 -10.26
C PHE A 51 10.37 -1.68 -9.65
N VAL A 52 9.48 -1.03 -10.38
CA VAL A 52 8.10 -0.78 -9.94
C VAL A 52 7.32 -2.09 -9.77
N GLN A 53 7.57 -3.09 -10.63
CA GLN A 53 7.00 -4.43 -10.48
C GLN A 53 7.45 -5.09 -9.17
N ARG A 54 8.74 -5.01 -8.82
CA ARG A 54 9.25 -5.51 -7.53
C ARG A 54 8.63 -4.78 -6.35
N LEU A 55 8.48 -3.45 -6.42
CA LEU A 55 7.81 -2.66 -5.39
C LEU A 55 6.34 -3.07 -5.22
N ALA A 56 5.63 -3.30 -6.32
CA ALA A 56 4.25 -3.80 -6.29
C ALA A 56 4.18 -5.19 -5.64
N GLY A 57 5.05 -6.11 -6.03
CA GLY A 57 5.18 -7.44 -5.41
C GLY A 57 5.54 -7.36 -3.92
N TYR A 58 6.48 -6.49 -3.54
CA TYR A 58 6.82 -6.24 -2.15
C TYR A 58 5.62 -5.71 -1.36
N SER A 59 4.76 -4.91 -1.98
CA SER A 59 3.55 -4.38 -1.35
C SER A 59 2.48 -5.44 -1.07
N LEU A 60 2.54 -6.61 -1.70
CA LEU A 60 1.66 -7.74 -1.37
C LEU A 60 2.12 -8.48 -0.10
N THR A 61 3.38 -8.33 0.28
CA THR A 61 3.93 -8.96 1.49
C THR A 61 3.59 -8.14 2.73
N GLY A 62 3.65 -8.75 3.92
CA GLY A 62 3.59 -8.05 5.19
C GLY A 62 4.95 -7.53 5.70
N SER A 63 6.04 -7.73 4.94
CA SER A 63 7.38 -7.31 5.34
C SER A 63 7.54 -5.78 5.27
N THR A 64 8.18 -5.20 6.27
CA THR A 64 8.59 -3.78 6.33
C THR A 64 10.10 -3.62 6.42
N THR A 65 10.88 -4.66 6.10
CA THR A 65 12.34 -4.69 6.26
C THR A 65 13.07 -3.59 5.51
N GLU A 66 12.55 -3.18 4.35
CA GLU A 66 13.17 -2.13 3.53
C GLU A 66 12.84 -0.71 4.02
N GLN A 67 11.92 -0.56 4.98
CA GLN A 67 11.55 0.72 5.61
C GLN A 67 11.29 1.84 4.60
N VAL A 68 10.54 1.54 3.51
CA VAL A 68 10.35 2.45 2.37
C VAL A 68 8.98 3.12 2.38
N LEU A 69 8.99 4.36 1.91
CA LEU A 69 7.82 5.12 1.50
C LEU A 69 7.94 5.35 -0.01
N ILE A 70 6.89 5.02 -0.75
CA ILE A 70 6.89 5.13 -2.21
C ILE A 70 6.20 6.43 -2.60
N PHE A 71 6.92 7.30 -3.32
CA PHE A 71 6.39 8.56 -3.80
C PHE A 71 6.31 8.56 -5.33
N LEU A 72 5.09 8.58 -5.86
CA LEU A 72 4.84 8.71 -7.29
C LEU A 72 4.71 10.18 -7.65
N TYR A 73 5.75 10.72 -8.26
CA TYR A 73 5.84 12.11 -8.64
C TYR A 73 5.70 12.30 -10.16
N GLY A 74 5.17 13.44 -10.56
CA GLY A 74 5.13 13.86 -11.96
C GLY A 74 3.92 14.70 -12.28
N SER A 75 3.98 15.43 -13.40
CA SER A 75 2.89 16.25 -13.92
C SER A 75 1.58 15.45 -14.10
N GLY A 76 0.45 16.10 -14.09
CA GLY A 76 -0.86 15.45 -14.25
C GLY A 76 -0.98 14.59 -15.52
N ARG A 77 -1.97 13.68 -15.55
CA ARG A 77 -2.32 12.81 -16.69
C ARG A 77 -1.24 11.83 -17.14
N ASN A 78 -0.35 11.42 -16.25
CA ASN A 78 0.77 10.49 -16.54
C ASN A 78 0.54 9.05 -16.02
N GLY A 79 -0.68 8.69 -15.67
CA GLY A 79 -1.05 7.32 -15.29
C GLY A 79 -0.89 6.94 -13.83
N LYS A 80 -0.38 7.82 -12.93
CA LYS A 80 -0.19 7.51 -11.50
C LYS A 80 -1.44 6.96 -10.83
N SER A 81 -2.59 7.64 -11.03
CA SER A 81 -3.86 7.22 -10.42
C SER A 81 -4.30 5.86 -10.94
N VAL A 82 -4.27 5.64 -12.25
CA VAL A 82 -4.63 4.34 -12.86
C VAL A 82 -3.75 3.22 -12.30
N PHE A 83 -2.44 3.46 -12.18
CA PHE A 83 -1.51 2.48 -11.62
C PHE A 83 -1.88 2.11 -10.18
N VAL A 84 -2.00 3.10 -9.29
CA VAL A 84 -2.29 2.88 -7.87
C VAL A 84 -3.68 2.27 -7.65
N GLU A 85 -4.69 2.73 -8.38
CA GLU A 85 -6.06 2.22 -8.28
C GLU A 85 -6.16 0.77 -8.77
N THR A 86 -5.38 0.39 -9.78
CA THR A 86 -5.29 -1.02 -10.23
C THR A 86 -4.70 -1.90 -9.12
N LEU A 87 -3.60 -1.47 -8.49
CA LEU A 87 -3.03 -2.21 -7.35
C LEU A 87 -4.01 -2.29 -6.18
N ALA A 88 -4.69 -1.20 -5.86
CA ALA A 88 -5.69 -1.16 -4.79
C ALA A 88 -6.85 -2.12 -5.06
N ALA A 89 -7.39 -2.11 -6.29
CA ALA A 89 -8.46 -3.01 -6.71
C ALA A 89 -8.03 -4.47 -6.63
N MET A 90 -6.80 -4.79 -7.01
CA MET A 90 -6.26 -6.15 -6.95
C MET A 90 -6.11 -6.64 -5.50
N THR A 91 -5.63 -5.78 -4.60
CA THR A 91 -5.35 -6.16 -3.21
C THR A 91 -6.59 -6.31 -2.34
N GLY A 92 -7.73 -5.74 -2.72
CA GLY A 92 -9.01 -5.90 -2.00
C GLY A 92 -8.92 -5.47 -0.53
N ASP A 93 -9.30 -6.37 0.38
CA ASP A 93 -9.31 -6.09 1.84
C ASP A 93 -7.92 -5.77 2.42
N PHE A 94 -6.84 -6.06 1.69
CA PHE A 94 -5.48 -5.70 2.09
C PHE A 94 -5.11 -4.27 1.73
N HIS A 95 -6.00 -3.52 1.05
CA HIS A 95 -5.83 -2.11 0.74
C HIS A 95 -6.52 -1.23 1.76
N ALA A 96 -5.87 -0.13 2.12
CA ALA A 96 -6.47 0.99 2.84
C ALA A 96 -6.09 2.31 2.17
N ALA A 97 -7.04 3.24 2.11
CA ALA A 97 -6.78 4.60 1.67
C ALA A 97 -6.72 5.53 2.87
N THR A 98 -5.82 6.50 2.85
CA THR A 98 -5.76 7.55 3.86
C THR A 98 -5.46 8.90 3.23
N ARG A 99 -5.57 9.95 4.03
CA ARG A 99 -5.28 11.30 3.61
C ARG A 99 -3.85 11.69 3.99
N ILE A 100 -3.29 12.68 3.30
CA ILE A 100 -1.94 13.16 3.61
C ILE A 100 -1.87 13.79 5.00
N GLU A 101 -2.96 14.40 5.47
CA GLU A 101 -3.07 15.00 6.80
C GLU A 101 -2.84 13.97 7.90
N THR A 102 -3.21 12.70 7.67
CA THR A 102 -2.94 11.59 8.61
C THR A 102 -1.44 11.39 8.83
N LEU A 103 -0.62 11.67 7.82
CA LEU A 103 0.84 11.59 7.87
C LEU A 103 1.49 12.95 8.17
N GLY A 104 0.71 14.01 8.31
CA GLY A 104 1.17 15.39 8.46
C GLY A 104 1.54 15.78 9.88
N THR A 105 2.27 16.90 10.01
CA THR A 105 2.71 17.46 11.30
C THR A 105 1.57 17.99 12.16
N ASN A 106 0.43 18.32 11.58
CA ASN A 106 -0.72 18.93 12.27
C ASN A 106 -1.74 17.89 12.76
N HIS A 107 -1.37 16.62 12.82
CA HIS A 107 -2.27 15.55 13.27
C HIS A 107 -2.43 15.61 14.79
N GLY A 108 -3.33 16.47 15.27
CA GLY A 108 -3.62 16.71 16.71
C GLY A 108 -4.72 15.83 17.28
N GLY A 109 -5.09 14.73 16.63
CA GLY A 109 -6.22 13.88 17.03
C GLY A 109 -5.84 12.48 17.48
N VAL A 110 -6.81 11.81 18.12
CA VAL A 110 -6.73 10.36 18.34
C VAL A 110 -6.61 9.69 16.96
N PRO A 111 -5.65 8.79 16.76
CA PRO A 111 -5.32 8.27 15.45
C PRO A 111 -6.34 7.22 14.96
N ASN A 112 -7.61 7.61 14.82
CA ASN A 112 -8.64 6.78 14.23
C ASN A 112 -8.29 6.38 12.79
N ASP A 113 -7.69 7.32 12.04
CA ASP A 113 -7.26 7.09 10.66
C ASP A 113 -6.08 6.09 10.61
N ILE A 114 -5.20 6.14 11.62
CA ILE A 114 -4.11 5.18 11.77
C ILE A 114 -4.64 3.81 12.18
N ALA A 115 -5.67 3.76 13.04
CA ALA A 115 -6.31 2.51 13.42
C ALA A 115 -6.89 1.76 12.19
N ALA A 116 -7.42 2.50 11.23
CA ALA A 116 -7.96 1.92 9.99
C ALA A 116 -6.89 1.27 9.09
N LEU A 117 -5.61 1.56 9.31
CA LEU A 117 -4.50 0.96 8.56
C LEU A 117 -4.09 -0.42 9.09
N ALA A 118 -4.58 -0.82 10.27
CA ALA A 118 -4.22 -2.10 10.87
C ALA A 118 -4.59 -3.27 9.96
N GLY A 119 -3.62 -4.15 9.69
CA GLY A 119 -3.77 -5.32 8.83
C GLY A 119 -3.78 -5.05 7.32
N ALA A 120 -3.66 -3.78 6.87
CA ALA A 120 -3.40 -3.48 5.47
C ALA A 120 -2.00 -3.94 5.05
N ARG A 121 -1.78 -4.12 3.74
CA ARG A 121 -0.48 -4.36 3.09
C ARG A 121 -0.13 -3.25 2.10
N LEU A 122 -1.15 -2.66 1.50
CA LEU A 122 -1.05 -1.52 0.61
C LEU A 122 -1.82 -0.34 1.22
N VAL A 123 -1.14 0.75 1.51
CA VAL A 123 -1.77 2.00 1.93
C VAL A 123 -1.55 3.03 0.83
N THR A 124 -2.65 3.60 0.33
CA THR A 124 -2.58 4.67 -0.67
C THR A 124 -2.94 6.00 -0.03
N VAL A 125 -2.18 7.02 -0.39
CA VAL A 125 -2.43 8.39 0.04
C VAL A 125 -2.88 9.20 -1.16
N SER A 126 -3.99 9.92 -1.00
CA SER A 126 -4.51 10.85 -2.01
C SER A 126 -3.50 11.96 -2.33
N GLU A 127 -3.80 12.72 -3.37
CA GLU A 127 -2.92 13.81 -3.84
C GLU A 127 -2.47 14.72 -2.70
N THR A 128 -1.17 14.99 -2.69
CA THR A 128 -0.54 15.85 -1.71
C THR A 128 -0.67 17.30 -2.16
N PRO A 129 -1.31 18.19 -1.38
CA PRO A 129 -1.30 19.61 -1.67
C PRO A 129 0.12 20.17 -1.62
N GLU A 130 0.38 21.22 -2.39
CA GLU A 130 1.66 21.92 -2.36
C GLU A 130 1.99 22.41 -0.94
N GLY A 131 3.23 22.18 -0.50
CA GLY A 131 3.69 22.59 0.83
C GLY A 131 3.28 21.68 1.99
N ALA A 132 2.64 20.55 1.74
CA ALA A 132 2.34 19.57 2.79
C ALA A 132 3.61 19.06 3.45
N ARG A 133 3.65 19.08 4.78
CA ARG A 133 4.79 18.59 5.58
C ARG A 133 4.43 17.28 6.24
N LEU A 134 5.23 16.25 6.02
CA LEU A 134 5.11 14.96 6.68
C LEU A 134 5.67 15.03 8.11
N ASN A 135 5.05 14.31 9.01
CA ASN A 135 5.59 14.03 10.34
C ASN A 135 6.62 12.90 10.20
N GLU A 136 7.89 13.25 10.21
CA GLU A 136 8.99 12.31 9.99
C GLU A 136 9.00 11.18 11.02
N SER A 137 8.72 11.47 12.29
CA SER A 137 8.66 10.46 13.34
C SER A 137 7.55 9.45 13.07
N LEU A 138 6.35 9.93 12.78
CA LEU A 138 5.22 9.06 12.45
C LEU A 138 5.48 8.22 11.20
N VAL A 139 6.07 8.80 10.16
CA VAL A 139 6.43 8.05 8.94
C VAL A 139 7.44 6.96 9.25
N LYS A 140 8.47 7.24 10.07
CA LYS A 140 9.44 6.24 10.52
C LYS A 140 8.76 5.11 11.29
N ASP A 141 7.90 5.45 12.25
CA ASP A 141 7.16 4.45 13.05
C ASP A 141 6.29 3.55 12.15
N LEU A 142 5.60 4.15 11.18
CA LEU A 142 4.70 3.43 10.25
C LEU A 142 5.46 2.58 9.21
N THR A 143 6.69 2.91 8.86
CA THR A 143 7.51 2.17 7.89
C THR A 143 8.54 1.27 8.55
N GLY A 144 8.94 1.56 9.80
CA GLY A 144 10.00 0.86 10.53
C GLY A 144 9.60 -0.48 11.15
N GLY A 145 8.31 -0.79 11.19
CA GLY A 145 7.82 -2.01 11.84
C GLY A 145 7.68 -1.89 13.36
N ASP A 146 7.70 -0.66 13.90
CA ASP A 146 7.44 -0.39 15.32
C ASP A 146 5.99 -0.68 15.70
N THR A 147 5.75 -0.96 16.98
CA THR A 147 4.40 -1.20 17.48
C THR A 147 3.66 0.14 17.61
N ILE A 148 2.57 0.27 16.89
CA ILE A 148 1.72 1.45 16.91
C ILE A 148 0.56 1.22 17.87
N THR A 149 0.32 2.20 18.76
CA THR A 149 -0.88 2.25 19.59
C THR A 149 -1.92 3.14 18.93
N ALA A 150 -3.09 2.59 18.66
CA ALA A 150 -4.19 3.28 18.01
C ALA A 150 -5.53 2.90 18.63
N ARG A 151 -6.59 3.63 18.31
CA ARG A 151 -7.97 3.26 18.66
C ARG A 151 -8.95 3.78 17.63
N PHE A 152 -10.03 3.08 17.44
CA PHE A 152 -11.21 3.64 16.79
C PHE A 152 -11.96 4.57 17.73
N LEU A 153 -12.71 5.51 17.17
CA LEU A 153 -13.50 6.46 17.95
C LEU A 153 -14.44 5.71 18.91
N ARG A 154 -14.40 6.08 20.19
CA ARG A 154 -15.19 5.47 21.28
C ARG A 154 -14.88 3.99 21.55
N GLN A 155 -13.70 3.51 21.15
CA GLN A 155 -13.21 2.16 21.46
C GLN A 155 -11.95 2.23 22.30
N GLU A 156 -11.59 1.10 22.91
CA GLU A 156 -10.35 0.95 23.66
C GLU A 156 -9.12 0.99 22.75
N PHE A 157 -7.97 1.31 23.31
CA PHE A 157 -6.71 1.27 22.60
C PHE A 157 -6.31 -0.16 22.28
N PHE A 158 -5.76 -0.35 21.09
CA PHE A 158 -5.10 -1.58 20.70
C PHE A 158 -3.74 -1.29 20.06
N GLN A 159 -2.93 -2.32 19.97
CA GLN A 159 -1.61 -2.24 19.36
C GLN A 159 -1.55 -3.10 18.11
N PHE A 160 -0.86 -2.60 17.10
CA PHE A 160 -0.54 -3.39 15.91
C PHE A 160 0.85 -3.03 15.38
N ARG A 161 1.43 -3.93 14.61
CA ARG A 161 2.63 -3.66 13.83
C ARG A 161 2.24 -3.42 12.37
N PRO A 162 2.71 -2.31 11.76
CA PRO A 162 2.51 -2.06 10.35
C PRO A 162 3.02 -3.22 9.49
N GLN A 163 2.23 -3.61 8.50
CA GLN A 163 2.57 -4.64 7.50
C GLN A 163 2.42 -4.08 6.08
N PHE A 164 2.28 -2.78 5.96
CA PHE A 164 1.96 -2.11 4.71
C PHE A 164 3.13 -1.30 4.15
N LYS A 165 3.07 -1.05 2.86
CA LYS A 165 3.83 -0.03 2.17
C LYS A 165 2.94 1.14 1.82
N ILE A 166 3.45 2.35 2.05
CA ILE A 166 2.71 3.60 1.82
C ILE A 166 3.07 4.13 0.43
N TRP A 167 2.06 4.32 -0.42
CA TRP A 167 2.17 4.89 -1.75
C TRP A 167 1.51 6.25 -1.79
N ILE A 168 2.31 7.30 -1.95
CA ILE A 168 1.86 8.69 -2.04
C ILE A 168 1.87 9.13 -3.50
N ARG A 169 0.83 9.84 -3.91
CA ARG A 169 0.75 10.48 -5.23
C ARG A 169 0.94 11.99 -5.09
N GLY A 170 1.86 12.55 -5.86
CA GLY A 170 2.09 13.98 -5.94
C GLY A 170 2.09 14.48 -7.38
N ASN A 171 1.63 15.71 -7.59
CA ASN A 171 1.54 16.34 -8.91
C ASN A 171 2.53 17.51 -9.10
N HIS A 172 3.39 17.78 -8.13
CA HIS A 172 4.31 18.92 -8.12
C HIS A 172 5.75 18.51 -8.03
#